data_2b53a392503e8167a5805cbe20ac6d85
#
_entry.id   2b53a392503e8167a5805cbe20ac6d85
#
_cell.length_a   1.000
_cell.length_b   1.000
_cell.length_c   1.000
_cell.angle_alpha   90.00
_cell.angle_beta   90.00
_cell.angle_gamma   90.00
#
_symmetry.space_group_name_H-M   'P 1'
#
loop_
_entity.id
_entity.type
_entity.pdbx_description
1 polymer ?
#
loop_
_entity_poly.entity_id
_entity_poly.type
_entity_poly.pdbx_seq_one_letter_code
_entity_poly.pdbx_strand_id
1 'polypeptide(L)'
;MEIKCHLHALKDLNLIWPLFLPLFHCVYYLYLRMAERLSITKNGAKLNEAINKTLDDIRAAGTFKEERVITSKQAAEITVQGSDEKVLNFCANNYLGLANSPDLIEAAKEALDSHGFGLASVRFICGTTDMHKELEHLIAKFHGMEDCILYSSCFDANGGFFEALFNAEDAVISDQLNHASIIDGIRLCKAQRYRYNHMDMEDLERILKETQNLRYRCIVTDGVFSMDGDVAPLKEICDLADKYNALVWIDESHSAGFFGKTGRGTPEYCGVQGRIDFIN
;
A
#
# COMPACT_ATOMS: atom_id res chain seq x y z
N MET A 1 26.84 -0.26 -14.11
CA MET A 1 26.57 -0.32 -12.66
C MET A 1 26.64 -1.79 -12.25
N GLU A 2 27.75 -2.21 -11.66
CA GLU A 2 27.94 -3.59 -11.23
C GLU A 2 27.10 -3.87 -10.00
N ILE A 3 26.07 -4.71 -10.15
CA ILE A 3 25.36 -5.29 -9.02
C ILE A 3 26.25 -6.42 -8.47
N LYS A 4 27.17 -6.08 -7.56
CA LYS A 4 27.81 -7.08 -6.71
C LYS A 4 26.81 -7.52 -5.65
N CYS A 5 26.05 -8.58 -5.98
CA CYS A 5 25.22 -9.26 -5.01
C CYS A 5 26.12 -9.79 -3.89
N HIS A 6 25.88 -9.38 -2.65
CA HIS A 6 26.60 -9.85 -1.47
C HIS A 6 26.23 -11.30 -1.16
N LEU A 7 26.81 -12.23 -1.93
CA LEU A 7 26.73 -13.68 -1.69
C LEU A 7 27.46 -14.14 -0.41
N HIS A 8 28.06 -13.21 0.35
CA HIS A 8 28.81 -13.56 1.55
C HIS A 8 27.91 -13.92 2.75
N ALA A 9 26.65 -13.46 2.78
CA ALA A 9 25.72 -13.78 3.88
C ALA A 9 25.07 -15.17 3.77
N LEU A 10 25.25 -15.87 2.64
CA LEU A 10 24.68 -17.19 2.41
C LEU A 10 25.65 -18.35 2.66
N LYS A 11 26.86 -18.07 3.09
CA LYS A 11 27.89 -19.12 3.35
C LYS A 11 27.60 -20.01 4.54
N ASP A 12 26.73 -19.57 5.46
CA ASP A 12 26.40 -20.32 6.69
C ASP A 12 25.17 -21.24 6.56
N LEU A 13 24.55 -21.28 5.38
CA LEU A 13 23.47 -22.22 5.06
C LEU A 13 24.00 -23.53 4.45
N ASN A 14 24.90 -24.19 5.17
CA ASN A 14 25.63 -25.40 4.70
C ASN A 14 24.77 -26.63 4.44
N LEU A 15 23.48 -26.63 4.66
CA LEU A 15 22.60 -27.81 4.50
C LEU A 15 21.65 -27.73 3.29
N ILE A 16 21.37 -26.57 2.76
CA ILE A 16 20.41 -26.39 1.64
C ILE A 16 21.13 -26.03 0.34
N TRP A 17 22.37 -25.56 0.42
CA TRP A 17 23.18 -25.07 -0.69
C TRP A 17 23.44 -26.08 -1.85
N PRO A 18 23.69 -27.37 -1.62
CA PRO A 18 24.00 -28.31 -2.71
C PRO A 18 22.83 -28.58 -3.67
N LEU A 19 21.58 -28.43 -3.20
CA LEU A 19 20.38 -28.73 -4.00
C LEU A 19 19.96 -27.55 -4.90
N PHE A 20 20.23 -26.33 -4.50
CA PHE A 20 19.82 -25.13 -5.23
C PHE A 20 20.95 -24.48 -6.04
N LEU A 21 22.22 -24.85 -5.77
CA LEU A 21 23.38 -24.30 -6.47
C LEU A 21 23.29 -24.41 -8.00
N PRO A 22 22.85 -25.53 -8.61
CA PRO A 22 22.72 -25.65 -10.05
C PRO A 22 21.61 -24.74 -10.61
N LEU A 23 20.50 -24.57 -9.87
CA LEU A 23 19.37 -23.75 -10.32
C LEU A 23 19.71 -22.25 -10.20
N PHE A 24 20.33 -21.82 -9.11
CA PHE A 24 20.82 -20.46 -8.93
C PHE A 24 21.95 -20.12 -9.91
N HIS A 25 22.87 -21.06 -10.18
CA HIS A 25 23.90 -20.88 -11.19
C HIS A 25 23.29 -20.76 -12.60
N CYS A 26 22.28 -21.56 -12.91
CA CYS A 26 21.59 -21.51 -14.20
C CYS A 26 20.80 -20.19 -14.37
N VAL A 27 20.07 -19.74 -13.34
CA VAL A 27 19.33 -18.48 -13.36
C VAL A 27 20.29 -17.28 -13.37
N TYR A 28 21.36 -17.32 -12.57
CA TYR A 28 22.40 -16.27 -12.55
C TYR A 28 23.18 -16.22 -13.87
N TYR A 29 23.51 -17.39 -14.46
CA TYR A 29 24.18 -17.48 -15.77
C TYR A 29 23.26 -17.05 -16.92
N LEU A 30 21.96 -17.38 -16.85
CA LEU A 30 20.94 -16.87 -17.76
C LEU A 30 20.78 -15.35 -17.62
N TYR A 31 20.77 -14.82 -16.38
CA TYR A 31 20.70 -13.39 -16.12
C TYR A 31 21.93 -12.65 -16.63
N LEU A 32 23.15 -13.16 -16.39
CA LEU A 32 24.38 -12.59 -16.93
C LEU A 32 24.41 -12.66 -18.48
N ARG A 33 23.99 -13.78 -19.07
CA ARG A 33 23.87 -13.89 -20.53
C ARG A 33 22.79 -13.01 -21.13
N MET A 34 21.70 -12.77 -20.41
CA MET A 34 20.69 -11.79 -20.83
C MET A 34 21.22 -10.37 -20.69
N ALA A 35 21.95 -10.05 -19.63
CA ALA A 35 22.58 -8.74 -19.44
C ALA A 35 23.66 -8.45 -20.50
N GLU A 36 24.46 -9.45 -20.88
CA GLU A 36 25.43 -9.34 -21.97
C GLU A 36 24.78 -9.24 -23.38
N ARG A 37 23.54 -9.71 -23.53
CA ARG A 37 22.79 -9.66 -24.79
C ARG A 37 21.78 -8.53 -24.91
N LEU A 38 21.64 -7.67 -23.89
CA LEU A 38 20.89 -6.43 -23.99
C LEU A 38 21.65 -5.44 -24.88
N SER A 39 21.84 -5.80 -26.15
CA SER A 39 22.06 -4.79 -27.18
C SER A 39 20.79 -3.94 -27.22
N ILE A 40 20.91 -2.70 -26.79
CA ILE A 40 19.81 -1.72 -26.89
C ILE A 40 19.36 -1.71 -28.34
N THR A 41 18.13 -2.14 -28.61
CA THR A 41 17.57 -2.09 -29.95
C THR A 41 17.58 -0.64 -30.45
N LYS A 42 17.60 -0.42 -31.76
CA LYS A 42 17.57 0.94 -32.33
C LYS A 42 16.41 1.78 -31.78
N ASN A 43 15.28 1.14 -31.47
CA ASN A 43 14.12 1.79 -30.86
C ASN A 43 14.33 2.05 -29.35
N GLY A 44 15.03 1.13 -28.67
CA GLY A 44 15.43 1.31 -27.26
C GLY A 44 16.41 2.46 -27.07
N ALA A 45 17.27 2.74 -28.02
CA ALA A 45 18.20 3.86 -27.95
C ALA A 45 17.48 5.22 -27.89
N LYS A 46 16.42 5.43 -28.68
CA LYS A 46 15.59 6.65 -28.63
C LYS A 46 14.88 6.81 -27.29
N LEU A 47 14.36 5.71 -26.75
CA LEU A 47 13.71 5.74 -25.43
C LEU A 47 14.72 6.09 -24.33
N ASN A 48 15.92 5.49 -24.37
CA ASN A 48 16.98 5.80 -23.41
C ASN A 48 17.42 7.27 -23.48
N GLU A 49 17.51 7.85 -24.67
CA GLU A 49 17.81 9.27 -24.83
C GLU A 49 16.75 10.16 -24.17
N ALA A 50 15.46 9.84 -24.41
CA ALA A 50 14.36 10.56 -23.79
C ALA A 50 14.34 10.41 -22.25
N ILE A 51 14.57 9.18 -21.74
CA ILE A 51 14.64 8.91 -20.31
C ILE A 51 15.81 9.66 -19.67
N ASN A 52 17.01 9.60 -20.26
CA ASN A 52 18.18 10.29 -19.74
C ASN A 52 17.95 11.80 -19.66
N LYS A 53 17.35 12.39 -20.71
CA LYS A 53 16.98 13.80 -20.68
C LYS A 53 16.05 14.12 -19.51
N THR A 54 14.99 13.32 -19.32
CA THR A 54 14.07 13.49 -18.19
C THR A 54 14.78 13.38 -16.84
N LEU A 55 15.70 12.41 -16.68
CA LEU A 55 16.49 12.24 -15.46
C LEU A 55 17.43 13.43 -15.22
N ASP A 56 18.01 13.99 -16.26
CA ASP A 56 18.87 15.17 -16.17
C ASP A 56 18.05 16.42 -15.77
N ASP A 57 16.84 16.57 -16.32
CA ASP A 57 15.92 17.63 -15.92
C ASP A 57 15.53 17.51 -14.42
N ILE A 58 15.25 16.29 -13.95
CA ILE A 58 14.93 16.00 -12.54
C ILE A 58 16.14 16.31 -11.64
N ARG A 59 17.38 15.97 -12.07
CA ARG A 59 18.61 16.31 -11.32
C ARG A 59 18.82 17.81 -11.28
N ALA A 60 18.65 18.49 -12.40
CA ALA A 60 18.79 19.94 -12.48
C ALA A 60 17.77 20.69 -11.61
N ALA A 61 16.56 20.14 -11.47
CA ALA A 61 15.53 20.66 -10.58
C ALA A 61 15.78 20.33 -9.09
N GLY A 62 16.82 19.55 -8.75
CA GLY A 62 17.11 19.13 -7.36
C GLY A 62 16.08 18.15 -6.77
N THR A 63 15.25 17.55 -7.61
CA THR A 63 14.18 16.60 -7.18
C THR A 63 14.56 15.14 -7.38
N PHE A 64 15.77 14.85 -7.88
CA PHE A 64 16.27 13.49 -7.98
C PHE A 64 16.53 12.92 -6.59
N LYS A 65 15.84 11.81 -6.27
CA LYS A 65 16.02 11.13 -4.98
C LYS A 65 16.95 9.94 -5.13
N GLU A 66 17.96 9.89 -4.27
CA GLU A 66 18.81 8.71 -4.09
C GLU A 66 18.29 7.88 -2.91
N GLU A 67 18.13 6.58 -3.12
CA GLU A 67 17.71 5.65 -2.08
C GLU A 67 18.85 5.44 -1.08
N ARG A 68 18.55 5.55 0.21
CA ARG A 68 19.48 5.18 1.28
C ARG A 68 19.38 3.70 1.56
N VAL A 69 20.48 2.97 1.47
CA VAL A 69 20.53 1.54 1.73
C VAL A 69 20.63 1.29 3.23
N ILE A 70 19.56 0.79 3.83
CA ILE A 70 19.51 0.44 5.26
C ILE A 70 20.17 -0.93 5.44
N THR A 71 21.10 -1.03 6.40
CA THR A 71 21.90 -2.23 6.68
C THR A 71 21.57 -2.89 8.03
N SER A 72 20.60 -2.35 8.75
CA SER A 72 20.09 -2.87 10.02
C SER A 72 18.64 -3.35 9.89
N LYS A 73 18.10 -3.93 10.96
CA LYS A 73 16.63 -4.09 11.11
C LYS A 73 15.94 -2.72 11.16
N GLN A 74 14.68 -2.67 10.78
CA GLN A 74 13.85 -1.47 10.97
C GLN A 74 13.59 -1.23 12.46
N ALA A 75 13.98 -0.04 12.92
CA ALA A 75 13.82 0.41 14.31
C ALA A 75 13.85 1.95 14.36
N ALA A 76 13.73 2.51 15.57
CA ALA A 76 13.91 3.95 15.80
C ALA A 76 15.33 4.41 15.44
N GLU A 77 16.33 3.56 15.68
CA GLU A 77 17.72 3.75 15.23
C GLU A 77 18.07 2.72 14.17
N ILE A 78 18.61 3.19 13.05
CA ILE A 78 19.04 2.34 11.93
C ILE A 78 20.48 2.65 11.53
N THR A 79 21.12 1.70 10.84
CA THR A 79 22.38 1.93 10.14
C THR A 79 22.15 2.00 8.64
N VAL A 80 22.93 2.86 7.96
CA VAL A 80 22.86 3.03 6.51
C VAL A 80 24.23 2.79 5.89
N GLN A 81 24.23 2.29 4.67
CA GLN A 81 25.45 2.02 3.93
C GLN A 81 26.27 3.33 3.77
N GLY A 82 27.58 3.23 4.05
CA GLY A 82 28.50 4.37 3.91
C GLY A 82 28.55 5.29 5.13
N SER A 83 27.89 4.95 6.24
CA SER A 83 28.00 5.64 7.52
C SER A 83 28.26 4.65 8.64
N ASP A 84 29.18 4.97 9.53
CA ASP A 84 29.42 4.22 10.77
C ASP A 84 28.52 4.69 11.92
N GLU A 85 27.82 5.80 11.73
CA GLU A 85 26.93 6.38 12.73
C GLU A 85 25.50 5.85 12.57
N LYS A 86 24.84 5.66 13.70
CA LYS A 86 23.40 5.37 13.74
C LYS A 86 22.60 6.61 13.37
N VAL A 87 21.52 6.39 12.64
CA VAL A 87 20.59 7.43 12.21
C VAL A 87 19.23 7.20 12.88
N LEU A 88 18.63 8.27 13.41
CA LEU A 88 17.26 8.24 13.89
C LEU A 88 16.29 8.18 12.70
N ASN A 89 15.43 7.18 12.69
CA ASN A 89 14.48 6.94 11.61
C ASN A 89 13.08 7.46 11.98
N PHE A 90 12.76 8.66 11.49
CA PHE A 90 11.43 9.28 11.63
C PHE A 90 10.53 9.06 10.42
N CYS A 91 11.02 8.35 9.38
CA CYS A 91 10.31 8.23 8.10
C CYS A 91 9.61 6.89 7.92
N ALA A 92 9.76 5.94 8.86
CA ALA A 92 9.18 4.61 8.72
C ALA A 92 7.72 4.59 9.18
N ASN A 93 6.88 3.85 8.43
CA ASN A 93 5.51 3.54 8.82
C ASN A 93 5.45 2.40 9.86
N ASN A 94 6.42 2.36 10.78
CA ASN A 94 6.55 1.35 11.83
C ASN A 94 5.96 1.87 13.14
N TYR A 95 4.71 2.36 13.09
CA TYR A 95 4.03 3.10 14.16
C TYR A 95 4.00 2.35 15.49
N LEU A 96 3.83 1.03 15.47
CA LEU A 96 3.78 0.17 16.66
C LEU A 96 5.13 -0.52 16.98
N GLY A 97 6.19 -0.26 16.20
CA GLY A 97 7.50 -0.88 16.39
C GLY A 97 7.54 -2.39 16.09
N LEU A 98 6.57 -2.91 15.36
CA LEU A 98 6.39 -4.35 15.14
C LEU A 98 7.31 -4.95 14.07
N ALA A 99 7.95 -4.12 13.24
CA ALA A 99 8.74 -4.59 12.09
C ALA A 99 9.92 -5.52 12.48
N ASN A 100 10.38 -5.49 13.72
CA ASN A 100 11.42 -6.38 14.22
C ASN A 100 11.05 -7.05 15.54
N SER A 101 9.76 -7.16 15.87
CA SER A 101 9.28 -7.85 17.05
C SER A 101 9.74 -9.32 17.07
N PRO A 102 10.37 -9.81 18.15
CA PRO A 102 10.78 -11.20 18.24
C PRO A 102 9.62 -12.18 18.09
N ASP A 103 8.47 -11.87 18.68
CA ASP A 103 7.29 -12.74 18.65
C ASP A 103 6.75 -12.90 17.22
N LEU A 104 6.70 -11.78 16.45
CA LEU A 104 6.28 -11.84 15.05
C LEU A 104 7.28 -12.55 14.14
N ILE A 105 8.58 -12.42 14.44
CA ILE A 105 9.63 -13.16 13.73
C ILE A 105 9.49 -14.66 13.97
N GLU A 106 9.21 -15.09 15.20
CA GLU A 106 9.03 -16.49 15.50
C GLU A 106 7.75 -17.05 14.88
N ALA A 107 6.62 -16.36 14.98
CA ALA A 107 5.38 -16.74 14.30
C ALA A 107 5.57 -16.88 12.79
N ALA A 108 6.38 -16.00 12.16
CA ALA A 108 6.69 -16.10 10.74
C ALA A 108 7.51 -17.36 10.41
N LYS A 109 8.46 -17.77 11.27
CA LYS A 109 9.23 -19.02 11.10
C LYS A 109 8.32 -20.24 11.23
N GLU A 110 7.44 -20.27 12.24
CA GLU A 110 6.46 -21.34 12.41
C GLU A 110 5.53 -21.47 11.19
N ALA A 111 5.11 -20.35 10.63
CA ALA A 111 4.31 -20.34 9.40
C ALA A 111 5.10 -20.88 8.19
N LEU A 112 6.38 -20.55 8.07
CA LEU A 112 7.25 -21.11 7.02
C LEU A 112 7.43 -22.62 7.17
N ASP A 113 7.56 -23.12 8.40
CA ASP A 113 7.72 -24.56 8.68
C ASP A 113 6.42 -25.33 8.40
N SER A 114 5.26 -24.75 8.73
CA SER A 114 3.96 -25.42 8.57
C SER A 114 3.35 -25.29 7.17
N HIS A 115 3.50 -24.15 6.51
CA HIS A 115 2.83 -23.81 5.23
C HIS A 115 3.81 -23.65 4.06
N GLY A 116 5.12 -23.64 4.32
CA GLY A 116 6.14 -23.43 3.29
C GLY A 116 6.31 -21.96 2.91
N PHE A 117 7.18 -21.72 1.92
CA PHE A 117 7.60 -20.36 1.55
C PHE A 117 6.59 -19.61 0.67
N GLY A 118 5.83 -20.30 -0.16
CA GLY A 118 4.99 -19.63 -1.16
C GLY A 118 3.70 -20.36 -1.48
N LEU A 119 2.71 -19.61 -1.92
CA LEU A 119 1.36 -20.10 -2.19
C LEU A 119 1.22 -20.77 -3.56
N ALA A 120 2.16 -20.53 -4.47
CA ALA A 120 2.25 -21.09 -5.83
C ALA A 120 0.98 -20.90 -6.69
N SER A 121 0.01 -20.11 -6.27
CA SER A 121 -1.24 -19.84 -7.00
C SER A 121 -1.89 -18.55 -6.54
N VAL A 122 -2.76 -18.00 -7.39
CA VAL A 122 -3.68 -16.93 -7.01
C VAL A 122 -4.77 -17.46 -6.06
N ARG A 123 -5.31 -16.58 -5.22
CA ARG A 123 -6.20 -16.96 -4.13
C ARG A 123 -7.43 -17.74 -4.56
N PHE A 124 -8.13 -17.32 -5.61
CA PHE A 124 -9.42 -17.93 -6.02
C PHE A 124 -9.27 -19.27 -6.74
N ILE A 125 -8.05 -19.67 -7.14
CA ILE A 125 -7.81 -20.99 -7.76
C ILE A 125 -7.42 -22.02 -6.67
N CYS A 126 -6.21 -21.91 -6.10
CA CYS A 126 -5.73 -22.81 -5.05
C CYS A 126 -4.69 -22.16 -4.12
N GLY A 127 -4.64 -20.81 -4.04
CA GLY A 127 -3.69 -20.07 -3.20
C GLY A 127 -4.27 -19.57 -1.88
N THR A 128 -5.55 -19.82 -1.57
CA THR A 128 -6.14 -19.45 -0.29
C THR A 128 -5.85 -20.51 0.75
N THR A 129 -5.24 -20.10 1.87
CA THR A 129 -4.96 -20.94 3.03
C THR A 129 -5.88 -20.57 4.20
N ASP A 130 -5.89 -21.40 5.24
CA ASP A 130 -6.56 -21.13 6.51
C ASP A 130 -6.08 -19.85 7.17
N MET A 131 -4.75 -19.55 7.13
CA MET A 131 -4.19 -18.29 7.63
C MET A 131 -4.83 -17.05 6.99
N HIS A 132 -5.11 -17.09 5.69
CA HIS A 132 -5.83 -15.99 5.04
C HIS A 132 -7.22 -15.79 5.64
N LYS A 133 -7.96 -16.89 5.81
CA LYS A 133 -9.34 -16.82 6.31
C LYS A 133 -9.40 -16.41 7.78
N GLU A 134 -8.45 -16.88 8.59
CA GLU A 134 -8.34 -16.47 9.98
C GLU A 134 -8.00 -14.97 10.10
N LEU A 135 -7.04 -14.49 9.32
CA LEU A 135 -6.66 -13.06 9.33
C LEU A 135 -7.81 -12.17 8.84
N GLU A 136 -8.51 -12.54 7.76
CA GLU A 136 -9.70 -11.83 7.28
C GLU A 136 -10.76 -11.72 8.39
N HIS A 137 -11.05 -12.84 9.08
CA HIS A 137 -11.99 -12.84 10.20
C HIS A 137 -11.55 -11.93 11.36
N LEU A 138 -10.26 -11.96 11.72
CA LEU A 138 -9.73 -11.14 12.81
C LEU A 138 -9.76 -9.65 12.48
N ILE A 139 -9.44 -9.27 11.22
CA ILE A 139 -9.49 -7.86 10.77
C ILE A 139 -10.95 -7.36 10.74
N ALA A 140 -11.87 -8.14 10.17
CA ALA A 140 -13.29 -7.79 10.17
C ALA A 140 -13.82 -7.57 11.61
N LYS A 141 -13.50 -8.49 12.51
CA LYS A 141 -13.85 -8.38 13.94
C LYS A 141 -13.22 -7.17 14.62
N PHE A 142 -11.95 -6.86 14.30
CA PHE A 142 -11.24 -5.72 14.88
C PHE A 142 -11.91 -4.40 14.51
N HIS A 143 -12.29 -4.22 13.25
CA HIS A 143 -12.97 -3.02 12.77
C HIS A 143 -14.49 -3.02 12.99
N GLY A 144 -15.07 -4.15 13.40
CA GLY A 144 -16.52 -4.31 13.56
C GLY A 144 -17.27 -4.34 12.22
N MET A 145 -16.58 -4.83 11.18
CA MET A 145 -17.13 -5.01 9.83
C MET A 145 -17.67 -6.42 9.64
N GLU A 146 -18.55 -6.61 8.66
CA GLU A 146 -19.20 -7.90 8.39
C GLU A 146 -18.23 -8.92 7.81
N ASP A 147 -17.33 -8.50 6.93
CA ASP A 147 -16.33 -9.35 6.29
C ASP A 147 -15.08 -8.56 5.90
N CYS A 148 -14.02 -9.25 5.50
CA CYS A 148 -12.76 -8.70 5.04
C CYS A 148 -12.20 -9.51 3.89
N ILE A 149 -11.49 -8.85 2.98
CA ILE A 149 -10.68 -9.47 1.92
C ILE A 149 -9.27 -8.91 1.96
N LEU A 150 -8.27 -9.80 1.91
CA LEU A 150 -6.86 -9.43 1.93
C LEU A 150 -6.32 -9.15 0.53
N TYR A 151 -5.54 -8.09 0.43
CA TYR A 151 -4.70 -7.74 -0.71
C TYR A 151 -3.22 -7.76 -0.31
N SER A 152 -2.33 -7.77 -1.29
CA SER A 152 -0.87 -7.74 -1.06
C SER A 152 -0.39 -6.40 -0.50
N SER A 153 -1.14 -5.35 -0.74
CA SER A 153 -0.89 -4.01 -0.19
C SER A 153 -2.17 -3.18 -0.16
N CYS A 154 -2.19 -2.13 0.65
CA CYS A 154 -3.24 -1.12 0.62
C CYS A 154 -3.33 -0.44 -0.76
N PHE A 155 -2.19 -0.24 -1.44
CA PHE A 155 -2.16 0.28 -2.81
C PHE A 155 -2.95 -0.61 -3.77
N ASP A 156 -2.75 -1.93 -3.71
CA ASP A 156 -3.47 -2.89 -4.56
C ASP A 156 -4.96 -2.96 -4.21
N ALA A 157 -5.30 -2.85 -2.92
CA ALA A 157 -6.68 -2.80 -2.47
C ALA A 157 -7.40 -1.56 -3.03
N ASN A 158 -6.79 -0.38 -2.92
CA ASN A 158 -7.30 0.86 -3.50
C ASN A 158 -7.44 0.75 -5.03
N GLY A 159 -6.47 0.13 -5.70
CA GLY A 159 -6.50 -0.09 -7.15
C GLY A 159 -7.63 -1.01 -7.61
N GLY A 160 -7.96 -2.03 -6.83
CA GLY A 160 -8.96 -3.04 -7.20
C GLY A 160 -10.38 -2.73 -6.76
N PHE A 161 -10.56 -1.94 -5.70
CA PHE A 161 -11.87 -1.73 -5.06
C PHE A 161 -12.89 -1.02 -5.96
N PHE A 162 -12.52 0.15 -6.47
CA PHE A 162 -13.48 1.03 -7.17
C PHE A 162 -13.95 0.43 -8.49
N GLU A 163 -13.05 -0.18 -9.26
CA GLU A 163 -13.40 -0.82 -10.53
C GLU A 163 -14.33 -2.03 -10.33
N ALA A 164 -14.17 -2.74 -9.21
CA ALA A 164 -14.98 -3.93 -8.92
C ALA A 164 -16.43 -3.59 -8.56
N LEU A 165 -16.69 -2.45 -7.93
CA LEU A 165 -18.01 -2.12 -7.36
C LEU A 165 -18.78 -1.06 -8.14
N PHE A 166 -18.09 -0.09 -8.75
CA PHE A 166 -18.72 1.09 -9.34
C PHE A 166 -18.59 1.13 -10.85
N ASN A 167 -19.61 1.66 -11.51
CA ASN A 167 -19.67 1.79 -12.97
C ASN A 167 -20.12 3.20 -13.38
N ALA A 168 -20.40 3.42 -14.67
CA ALA A 168 -20.74 4.75 -15.22
C ALA A 168 -22.04 5.36 -14.67
N GLU A 169 -22.89 4.58 -13.99
CA GLU A 169 -24.12 5.05 -13.34
C GLU A 169 -23.89 5.61 -11.93
N ASP A 170 -22.66 5.47 -11.42
CA ASP A 170 -22.28 5.80 -10.05
C ASP A 170 -21.35 7.01 -9.99
N ALA A 171 -21.23 7.63 -8.81
CA ALA A 171 -20.27 8.66 -8.51
C ALA A 171 -19.28 8.21 -7.43
N VAL A 172 -18.00 8.53 -7.64
CA VAL A 172 -16.95 8.50 -6.62
C VAL A 172 -16.52 9.93 -6.33
N ILE A 173 -16.68 10.35 -5.08
CA ILE A 173 -16.48 11.73 -4.62
C ILE A 173 -15.28 11.73 -3.67
N SER A 174 -14.11 12.13 -4.17
CA SER A 174 -12.81 12.00 -3.51
C SER A 174 -12.36 13.32 -2.89
N ASP A 175 -11.78 13.26 -1.68
CA ASP A 175 -11.02 14.38 -1.14
C ASP A 175 -9.84 14.73 -2.03
N GLN A 176 -9.50 16.01 -2.10
CA GLN A 176 -8.46 16.54 -2.96
C GLN A 176 -7.05 16.00 -2.63
N LEU A 177 -6.77 15.72 -1.37
CA LEU A 177 -5.45 15.30 -0.87
C LEU A 177 -5.35 13.80 -0.63
N ASN A 178 -6.34 13.01 -1.04
CA ASN A 178 -6.30 11.56 -0.93
C ASN A 178 -5.01 10.98 -1.52
N HIS A 179 -4.56 9.88 -0.95
CA HIS A 179 -3.36 9.16 -1.37
C HIS A 179 -3.40 8.80 -2.87
N ALA A 180 -2.22 8.77 -3.49
CA ALA A 180 -2.07 8.50 -4.94
C ALA A 180 -2.72 7.17 -5.37
N SER A 181 -2.70 6.14 -4.53
CA SER A 181 -3.34 4.84 -4.82
C SER A 181 -4.85 4.94 -4.95
N ILE A 182 -5.51 5.78 -4.15
CA ILE A 182 -6.95 6.08 -4.25
C ILE A 182 -7.23 6.78 -5.58
N ILE A 183 -6.44 7.80 -5.90
CA ILE A 183 -6.56 8.55 -7.16
C ILE A 183 -6.40 7.63 -8.36
N ASP A 184 -5.42 6.73 -8.33
CA ASP A 184 -5.16 5.78 -9.41
C ASP A 184 -6.27 4.72 -9.50
N GLY A 185 -6.76 4.20 -8.37
CA GLY A 185 -7.90 3.28 -8.34
C GLY A 185 -9.18 3.91 -8.93
N ILE A 186 -9.45 5.17 -8.57
CA ILE A 186 -10.57 5.92 -9.15
C ILE A 186 -10.38 6.17 -10.66
N ARG A 187 -9.14 6.34 -11.14
CA ARG A 187 -8.85 6.47 -12.59
C ARG A 187 -9.14 5.20 -13.38
N LEU A 188 -8.93 4.03 -12.78
CA LEU A 188 -9.25 2.74 -13.40
C LEU A 188 -10.75 2.47 -13.46
N CYS A 189 -11.50 3.03 -12.53
CA CYS A 189 -12.94 2.89 -12.44
C CYS A 189 -13.68 3.67 -13.54
N LYS A 190 -14.85 3.15 -13.97
CA LYS A 190 -15.73 3.79 -14.96
C LYS A 190 -16.73 4.77 -14.33
N ALA A 191 -16.80 4.86 -13.00
CA ALA A 191 -17.70 5.78 -12.32
C ALA A 191 -17.40 7.26 -12.67
N GLN A 192 -18.41 8.09 -12.53
CA GLN A 192 -18.23 9.55 -12.63
C GLN A 192 -17.39 10.03 -11.46
N ARG A 193 -16.33 10.78 -11.76
CA ARG A 193 -15.32 11.20 -10.80
C ARG A 193 -15.53 12.64 -10.40
N TYR A 194 -15.71 12.85 -9.11
CA TYR A 194 -15.83 14.15 -8.47
C TYR A 194 -14.73 14.33 -7.45
N ARG A 195 -14.29 15.56 -7.26
CA ARG A 195 -13.28 15.92 -6.27
C ARG A 195 -13.76 17.14 -5.50
N TYR A 196 -13.80 17.05 -4.17
CA TYR A 196 -14.06 18.18 -3.30
C TYR A 196 -12.77 18.73 -2.72
N ASN A 197 -12.77 20.02 -2.40
CA ASN A 197 -11.63 20.67 -1.74
C ASN A 197 -11.35 20.00 -0.40
N HIS A 198 -10.07 19.90 -0.05
CA HIS A 198 -9.64 19.19 1.14
C HIS A 198 -10.41 19.65 2.39
N MET A 199 -11.09 18.69 3.05
CA MET A 199 -11.91 18.87 4.26
C MET A 199 -13.01 19.94 4.14
N ASP A 200 -13.41 20.33 2.93
CA ASP A 200 -14.47 21.31 2.68
C ASP A 200 -15.84 20.64 2.58
N MET A 201 -16.58 20.66 3.69
CA MET A 201 -17.90 20.04 3.79
C MET A 201 -18.97 20.77 2.98
N GLU A 202 -18.82 22.05 2.70
CA GLU A 202 -19.76 22.81 1.85
C GLU A 202 -19.59 22.38 0.38
N ASP A 203 -18.34 22.21 -0.07
CA ASP A 203 -18.05 21.71 -1.41
C ASP A 203 -18.47 20.25 -1.59
N LEU A 204 -18.24 19.40 -0.57
CA LEU A 204 -18.73 18.01 -0.54
C LEU A 204 -20.29 17.98 -0.65
N GLU A 205 -20.97 18.79 0.14
CA GLU A 205 -22.44 18.86 0.11
C GLU A 205 -22.96 19.33 -1.24
N ARG A 206 -22.29 20.31 -1.89
CA ARG A 206 -22.62 20.77 -3.24
C ARG A 206 -22.58 19.62 -4.24
N ILE A 207 -21.50 18.82 -4.22
CA ILE A 207 -21.34 17.68 -5.13
C ILE A 207 -22.40 16.60 -4.84
N LEU A 208 -22.68 16.32 -3.58
CA LEU A 208 -23.72 15.36 -3.20
C LEU A 208 -25.11 15.79 -3.71
N LYS A 209 -25.42 17.08 -3.71
CA LYS A 209 -26.66 17.62 -4.33
C LYS A 209 -26.68 17.45 -5.83
N GLU A 210 -25.57 17.72 -6.51
CA GLU A 210 -25.45 17.60 -7.98
C GLU A 210 -25.55 16.15 -8.48
N THR A 211 -25.18 15.18 -7.65
CA THR A 211 -25.11 13.76 -8.03
C THR A 211 -26.30 12.92 -7.58
N GLN A 212 -27.40 13.54 -7.14
CA GLN A 212 -28.59 12.83 -6.62
C GLN A 212 -29.26 11.91 -7.65
N ASN A 213 -29.07 12.14 -8.93
CA ASN A 213 -29.63 11.32 -10.02
C ASN A 213 -28.80 10.06 -10.32
N LEU A 214 -27.62 9.90 -9.70
CA LEU A 214 -26.78 8.72 -9.90
C LEU A 214 -27.18 7.58 -8.96
N ARG A 215 -26.92 6.35 -9.38
CA ARG A 215 -27.32 5.12 -8.68
C ARG A 215 -26.69 5.04 -7.28
N TYR A 216 -25.36 5.08 -7.18
CA TYR A 216 -24.61 5.14 -5.93
C TYR A 216 -23.68 6.35 -5.93
N ARG A 217 -23.47 6.89 -4.74
CA ARG A 217 -22.46 7.92 -4.47
C ARG A 217 -21.58 7.40 -3.36
N CYS A 218 -20.27 7.35 -3.59
CA CYS A 218 -19.29 6.92 -2.60
C CYS A 218 -18.38 8.11 -2.28
N ILE A 219 -18.41 8.56 -1.02
CA ILE A 219 -17.47 9.53 -0.48
C ILE A 219 -16.21 8.78 -0.10
N VAL A 220 -15.04 9.27 -0.54
CA VAL A 220 -13.76 8.60 -0.36
C VAL A 220 -12.76 9.57 0.26
N THR A 221 -12.17 9.16 1.38
CA THR A 221 -11.16 9.96 2.08
C THR A 221 -10.12 9.09 2.78
N ASP A 222 -8.88 9.62 2.91
CA ASP A 222 -7.97 9.11 3.94
C ASP A 222 -8.56 9.41 5.33
N GLY A 223 -8.35 8.54 6.30
CA GLY A 223 -8.71 8.81 7.70
C GLY A 223 -7.73 9.79 8.34
N VAL A 224 -6.43 9.52 8.16
CA VAL A 224 -5.32 10.43 8.47
C VAL A 224 -4.51 10.67 7.22
N PHE A 225 -4.36 11.92 6.80
CA PHE A 225 -3.59 12.31 5.61
C PHE A 225 -2.09 12.29 5.94
N SER A 226 -1.36 11.36 5.34
CA SER A 226 0.03 11.06 5.73
C SER A 226 1.02 12.20 5.54
N MET A 227 0.79 13.07 4.56
CA MET A 227 1.71 14.17 4.23
C MET A 227 1.45 15.43 5.06
N ASP A 228 0.19 15.63 5.49
CA ASP A 228 -0.26 16.85 6.15
C ASP A 228 -0.50 16.61 7.66
N GLY A 229 -0.85 15.37 8.04
CA GLY A 229 -1.16 15.00 9.41
C GLY A 229 -2.59 15.34 9.84
N ASP A 230 -3.41 15.79 8.91
CA ASP A 230 -4.80 16.13 9.13
C ASP A 230 -5.64 14.87 9.34
N VAL A 231 -6.68 15.00 10.16
CA VAL A 231 -7.68 13.95 10.42
C VAL A 231 -8.97 14.32 9.71
N ALA A 232 -9.49 13.41 8.89
CA ALA A 232 -10.73 13.64 8.18
C ALA A 232 -11.90 13.94 9.14
N PRO A 233 -12.77 14.92 8.83
CA PRO A 233 -13.95 15.27 9.64
C PRO A 233 -15.06 14.21 9.44
N LEU A 234 -14.77 12.95 9.89
CA LEU A 234 -15.63 11.80 9.60
C LEU A 234 -17.04 11.95 10.14
N LYS A 235 -17.21 12.71 11.25
CA LYS A 235 -18.56 12.94 11.77
C LYS A 235 -19.42 13.71 10.78
N GLU A 236 -18.91 14.82 10.26
CA GLU A 236 -19.57 15.68 9.29
C GLU A 236 -19.76 14.94 7.95
N ILE A 237 -18.76 14.17 7.53
CA ILE A 237 -18.84 13.33 6.32
C ILE A 237 -19.97 12.31 6.45
N CYS A 238 -20.06 11.60 7.58
CA CYS A 238 -21.13 10.63 7.82
C CYS A 238 -22.51 11.31 7.93
N ASP A 239 -22.58 12.51 8.55
CA ASP A 239 -23.83 13.27 8.62
C ASP A 239 -24.33 13.67 7.22
N LEU A 240 -23.42 14.05 6.31
CA LEU A 240 -23.74 14.31 4.92
C LEU A 240 -24.08 13.02 4.14
N ALA A 241 -23.37 11.93 4.41
CA ALA A 241 -23.64 10.64 3.80
C ALA A 241 -25.05 10.14 4.13
N ASP A 242 -25.45 10.21 5.41
CA ASP A 242 -26.78 9.85 5.87
C ASP A 242 -27.84 10.77 5.22
N LYS A 243 -27.61 12.08 5.18
CA LYS A 243 -28.51 13.06 4.59
C LYS A 243 -28.79 12.83 3.10
N TYR A 244 -27.75 12.41 2.36
CA TYR A 244 -27.82 12.25 0.91
C TYR A 244 -27.82 10.80 0.46
N ASN A 245 -27.93 9.82 1.36
CA ASN A 245 -27.89 8.39 1.08
C ASN A 245 -26.66 8.00 0.26
N ALA A 246 -25.47 8.41 0.71
CA ALA A 246 -24.19 8.10 0.12
C ALA A 246 -23.43 7.08 0.96
N LEU A 247 -22.54 6.33 0.33
CA LEU A 247 -21.62 5.40 0.97
C LEU A 247 -20.36 6.15 1.44
N VAL A 248 -19.74 5.66 2.51
CA VAL A 248 -18.48 6.20 3.04
C VAL A 248 -17.39 5.13 2.98
N TRP A 249 -16.30 5.45 2.29
CA TRP A 249 -15.10 4.65 2.19
C TRP A 249 -13.92 5.42 2.78
N ILE A 250 -13.12 4.77 3.64
CA ILE A 250 -11.95 5.38 4.27
C ILE A 250 -10.70 4.53 4.13
N ASP A 251 -9.56 5.20 3.99
CA ASP A 251 -8.21 4.60 4.08
C ASP A 251 -7.65 4.81 5.48
N GLU A 252 -7.41 3.72 6.19
CA GLU A 252 -6.89 3.70 7.56
C GLU A 252 -5.41 3.33 7.64
N SER A 253 -4.67 3.36 6.53
CA SER A 253 -3.24 2.98 6.48
C SER A 253 -2.37 3.74 7.47
N HIS A 254 -2.77 4.98 7.82
CA HIS A 254 -2.01 5.85 8.72
C HIS A 254 -2.70 6.06 10.08
N SER A 255 -3.64 5.19 10.46
CA SER A 255 -4.41 5.34 11.70
C SER A 255 -4.76 4.01 12.40
N ALA A 256 -5.09 2.96 11.64
CA ALA A 256 -5.42 1.66 12.23
C ALA A 256 -4.25 1.09 13.06
N GLY A 257 -4.57 0.57 14.24
CA GLY A 257 -3.63 0.00 15.19
C GLY A 257 -3.22 0.94 16.32
N PHE A 258 -3.27 2.28 16.15
CA PHE A 258 -2.77 3.23 17.17
C PHE A 258 -3.65 4.47 17.35
N PHE A 259 -4.51 4.81 16.41
CA PHE A 259 -5.44 5.93 16.51
C PHE A 259 -6.72 5.50 17.21
N GLY A 260 -7.32 6.39 18.01
CA GLY A 260 -8.47 6.08 18.85
C GLY A 260 -8.08 5.43 20.18
N LYS A 261 -9.06 5.28 21.08
CA LYS A 261 -8.84 4.81 22.45
C LYS A 261 -8.34 3.35 22.51
N THR A 262 -8.77 2.52 21.56
CA THR A 262 -8.43 1.08 21.48
C THR A 262 -7.68 0.74 20.19
N GLY A 263 -7.20 1.77 19.46
CA GLY A 263 -6.43 1.59 18.24
C GLY A 263 -7.26 1.24 16.99
N ARG A 264 -8.59 1.43 17.04
CA ARG A 264 -9.47 1.09 15.91
C ARG A 264 -9.56 2.16 14.84
N GLY A 265 -8.62 3.11 14.86
CA GLY A 265 -8.47 4.10 13.82
C GLY A 265 -9.38 5.32 13.98
N THR A 266 -9.55 6.04 12.88
CA THR A 266 -10.30 7.30 12.84
C THR A 266 -11.80 7.15 13.07
N PRO A 267 -12.48 6.06 12.71
CA PRO A 267 -13.88 5.85 13.07
C PRO A 267 -14.11 5.86 14.59
N GLU A 268 -13.19 5.26 15.35
CA GLU A 268 -13.23 5.29 16.81
C GLU A 268 -12.92 6.68 17.35
N TYR A 269 -11.88 7.32 16.82
CA TYR A 269 -11.45 8.65 17.22
C TYR A 269 -12.55 9.69 17.02
N CYS A 270 -13.25 9.65 15.89
CA CYS A 270 -14.33 10.56 15.55
C CYS A 270 -15.70 10.13 16.10
N GLY A 271 -15.81 8.97 16.75
CA GLY A 271 -17.07 8.47 17.32
C GLY A 271 -18.12 8.09 16.26
N VAL A 272 -17.69 7.58 15.11
CA VAL A 272 -18.55 7.18 13.98
C VAL A 272 -18.47 5.70 13.64
N GLN A 273 -18.03 4.87 14.58
CA GLN A 273 -18.04 3.42 14.42
C GLN A 273 -19.44 2.92 14.02
N GLY A 274 -19.49 2.03 13.03
CA GLY A 274 -20.75 1.51 12.48
C GLY A 274 -21.46 2.44 11.48
N ARG A 275 -20.82 3.56 11.09
CA ARG A 275 -21.32 4.48 10.05
C ARG A 275 -20.43 4.52 8.79
N ILE A 276 -19.40 3.67 8.75
CA ILE A 276 -18.48 3.55 7.63
C ILE A 276 -18.83 2.26 6.88
N ASP A 277 -18.97 2.35 5.56
CA ASP A 277 -19.33 1.19 4.73
C ASP A 277 -18.11 0.36 4.35
N PHE A 278 -16.96 1.00 4.12
CA PHE A 278 -15.73 0.34 3.71
C PHE A 278 -14.51 0.96 4.42
N ILE A 279 -13.63 0.09 4.90
CA ILE A 279 -12.36 0.45 5.56
C ILE A 279 -11.22 -0.30 4.85
N ASN A 280 -10.17 0.44 4.45
CA ASN A 280 -8.98 -0.13 3.84
C ASN A 280 -7.74 0.15 4.71
#